data_f9bf40eee3fb0367de3bdc2a4043c786
#
_entry.id   f9bf40eee3fb0367de3bdc2a4043c786
#
_cell.length_a   1.000
_cell.length_b   1.000
_cell.length_c   1.000
_cell.angle_alpha   90.00
_cell.angle_beta   90.00
_cell.angle_gamma   90.00
#
_symmetry.space_group_name_H-M   'P 1'
#
loop_
_entity.id
_entity.type
_entity.pdbx_description
1 polymer ?
#
loop_
_entity_poly.entity_id
_entity_poly.type
_entity_poly.pdbx_seq_one_letter_code
_entity_poly.pdbx_strand_id
1 'polypeptide(L)'
;MSVVTEISPDGKKLTISIKGRFDFAKHQEFRESYEKNHLSAIVVDLKEATYLDSSALGMLLLLRDHAGGESADIRVVNSSSDVRKILAISNFDKLFDIS
;
A
#
# COMPACT_ATOMS: atom_id res chain seq x y z
N MET A 1 10.14 -6.91 11.63
CA MET A 1 9.10 -7.21 10.64
C MET A 1 9.18 -6.19 9.51
N SER A 2 8.97 -6.64 8.29
CA SER A 2 9.08 -5.79 7.11
C SER A 2 7.78 -5.08 6.76
N VAL A 3 6.65 -5.50 7.33
CA VAL A 3 5.36 -4.83 7.18
C VAL A 3 4.84 -4.48 8.57
N VAL A 4 4.62 -3.19 8.80
CA VAL A 4 4.18 -2.69 10.11
C VAL A 4 2.86 -1.94 9.92
N THR A 5 1.91 -2.17 10.81
CA THR A 5 0.60 -1.51 10.76
C THR A 5 0.39 -0.61 11.96
N GLU A 6 -0.36 0.45 11.73
CA GLU A 6 -0.76 1.37 12.79
C GLU A 6 -2.17 1.89 12.50
N ILE A 7 -3.00 1.91 13.51
CA ILE A 7 -4.36 2.45 13.39
C ILE A 7 -4.39 3.82 14.05
N SER A 8 -5.01 4.79 13.38
CA SER A 8 -5.12 6.15 13.91
C SER A 8 -5.88 6.17 15.25
N PRO A 9 -5.66 7.20 16.11
CA PRO A 9 -6.34 7.26 17.40
C PRO A 9 -7.87 7.23 17.33
N ASP A 10 -8.45 7.73 16.24
CA ASP A 10 -9.90 7.70 16.04
C ASP A 10 -10.40 6.35 15.49
N GLY A 11 -9.49 5.42 15.20
CA GLY A 11 -9.84 4.10 14.71
C GLY A 11 -10.30 4.03 13.25
N LYS A 12 -10.15 5.12 12.50
CA LYS A 12 -10.73 5.22 11.15
C LYS A 12 -9.75 5.01 10.02
N LYS A 13 -8.46 5.09 10.29
CA LYS A 13 -7.43 5.00 9.25
C LYS A 13 -6.38 3.97 9.62
N LEU A 14 -6.03 3.13 8.64
CA LEU A 14 -4.97 2.13 8.77
C LEU A 14 -3.75 2.60 7.99
N THR A 15 -2.59 2.62 8.62
CA THR A 15 -1.32 2.88 7.93
C THR A 15 -0.54 1.59 7.86
N ILE A 16 -0.12 1.23 6.64
CA ILE A 16 0.70 0.06 6.38
C ILE A 16 2.06 0.55 5.88
N SER A 17 3.11 0.28 6.65
CA SER A 17 4.47 0.69 6.30
C SER A 17 5.26 -0.51 5.79
N ILE A 18 5.89 -0.36 4.63
CA ILE A 18 6.68 -1.41 3.99
C ILE A 18 8.15 -1.06 4.13
N LYS A 19 8.96 -2.00 4.62
CA LYS A 19 10.40 -1.82 4.77
C LYS A 19 11.15 -2.74 3.82
N GLY A 20 12.16 -2.20 3.13
CA GLY A 20 12.99 -2.96 2.22
C GLY A 20 12.29 -3.22 0.89
N ARG A 21 12.48 -4.41 0.35
CA ARG A 21 11.94 -4.78 -0.96
C ARG A 21 10.45 -5.11 -0.86
N PHE A 22 9.64 -4.41 -1.63
CA PHE A 22 8.22 -4.72 -1.73
C PHE A 22 8.04 -5.66 -2.94
N ASP A 23 8.17 -6.94 -2.67
CA ASP A 23 8.10 -8.00 -3.67
C ASP A 23 7.21 -9.15 -3.18
N PHE A 24 7.16 -10.23 -3.94
CA PHE A 24 6.29 -11.35 -3.62
C PHE A 24 6.57 -11.98 -2.26
N ALA A 25 7.81 -11.88 -1.76
CA ALA A 25 8.14 -12.41 -0.44
C ALA A 25 7.31 -11.77 0.68
N LYS A 26 6.78 -10.57 0.46
CA LYS A 26 5.94 -9.88 1.44
C LYS A 26 4.45 -10.09 1.24
N HIS A 27 4.06 -10.94 0.28
CA HIS A 27 2.67 -11.13 -0.10
C HIS A 27 1.77 -11.48 1.10
N GLN A 28 2.16 -12.47 1.88
CA GLN A 28 1.36 -12.93 3.01
C GLN A 28 1.29 -11.88 4.12
N GLU A 29 2.42 -11.30 4.48
CA GLU A 29 2.49 -10.26 5.50
C GLU A 29 1.63 -9.06 5.14
N PHE A 30 1.72 -8.61 3.90
CA PHE A 30 0.97 -7.46 3.43
C PHE A 30 -0.53 -7.76 3.44
N ARG A 31 -0.92 -8.91 2.97
CA ARG A 31 -2.33 -9.32 2.95
C ARG A 31 -2.91 -9.38 4.36
N GLU A 32 -2.19 -10.01 5.30
CA GLU A 32 -2.64 -10.10 6.68
C GLU A 32 -2.77 -8.74 7.34
N SER A 33 -1.95 -7.77 6.91
CA SER A 33 -1.96 -6.43 7.51
C SER A 33 -3.28 -5.71 7.32
N TYR A 34 -4.01 -5.96 6.24
CA TYR A 34 -5.29 -5.28 5.99
C TYR A 34 -6.51 -6.18 6.15
N GLU A 35 -6.36 -7.50 6.03
CA GLU A 35 -7.51 -8.41 6.14
C GLU A 35 -8.18 -8.38 7.50
N LYS A 36 -7.40 -8.12 8.54
CA LYS A 36 -7.92 -8.06 9.91
C LYS A 36 -8.61 -6.74 10.24
N ASN A 37 -8.40 -5.74 9.41
CA ASN A 37 -8.90 -4.40 9.66
C ASN A 37 -9.78 -3.97 8.49
N HIS A 38 -11.09 -3.91 8.71
CA HIS A 38 -12.04 -3.56 7.65
C HIS A 38 -12.22 -2.05 7.54
N LEU A 39 -11.12 -1.35 7.42
CA LEU A 39 -11.12 0.12 7.27
C LEU A 39 -11.00 0.47 5.79
N SER A 40 -11.80 1.42 5.34
CA SER A 40 -11.76 1.87 3.94
C SER A 40 -10.74 2.98 3.70
N ALA A 41 -10.31 3.66 4.77
CA ALA A 41 -9.27 4.69 4.67
C ALA A 41 -7.92 4.06 5.03
N ILE A 42 -7.05 3.93 4.04
CA ILE A 42 -5.78 3.22 4.19
C ILE A 42 -4.64 4.08 3.63
N VAL A 43 -3.54 4.13 4.36
CA VAL A 43 -2.31 4.77 3.91
C VAL A 43 -1.24 3.70 3.77
N VAL A 44 -0.63 3.63 2.59
CA VAL A 44 0.53 2.76 2.36
C VAL A 44 1.77 3.65 2.37
N ASP A 45 2.60 3.49 3.38
CA ASP A 45 3.80 4.30 3.56
C ASP A 45 5.01 3.57 3.00
N LEU A 46 5.60 4.13 1.97
CA LEU A 46 6.75 3.55 1.27
C LEU A 46 8.06 4.26 1.61
N LYS A 47 8.10 4.99 2.71
CA LYS A 47 9.30 5.75 3.11
C LYS A 47 10.55 4.87 3.19
N GLU A 48 10.40 3.66 3.72
CA GLU A 48 11.52 2.73 3.89
C GLU A 48 11.54 1.62 2.84
N ALA A 49 10.68 1.71 1.83
CA ALA A 49 10.69 0.75 0.72
C ALA A 49 11.80 1.12 -0.26
N THR A 50 12.67 0.16 -0.54
CA THR A 50 13.83 0.36 -1.42
C THR A 50 13.61 -0.11 -2.84
N TYR A 51 12.54 -0.88 -3.07
CA TYR A 51 12.28 -1.50 -4.36
C TYR A 51 10.81 -1.91 -4.45
N LEU A 52 10.28 -1.92 -5.66
CA LEU A 52 8.91 -2.35 -5.92
C LEU A 52 8.86 -3.04 -7.27
N ASP A 53 8.32 -4.26 -7.32
CA ASP A 53 8.22 -5.03 -8.56
C ASP A 53 6.76 -5.20 -8.99
N SER A 54 6.55 -5.95 -10.08
CA SER A 54 5.21 -6.17 -10.62
C SER A 54 4.29 -6.93 -9.66
N SER A 55 4.85 -7.79 -8.80
CA SER A 55 4.04 -8.50 -7.82
C SER A 55 3.52 -7.55 -6.74
N ALA A 56 4.30 -6.54 -6.38
CA ALA A 56 3.85 -5.50 -5.46
C ALA A 56 2.68 -4.70 -6.03
N LEU A 57 2.74 -4.41 -7.33
CA LEU A 57 1.63 -3.74 -8.01
C LEU A 57 0.34 -4.57 -7.91
N GLY A 58 0.45 -5.89 -8.12
CA GLY A 58 -0.68 -6.79 -7.95
C GLY A 58 -1.21 -6.81 -6.52
N MET A 59 -0.32 -6.78 -5.55
CA MET A 59 -0.71 -6.73 -4.13
C MET A 59 -1.46 -5.45 -3.79
N LEU A 60 -1.06 -4.31 -4.35
CA LEU A 60 -1.76 -3.05 -4.15
C LEU A 60 -3.16 -3.08 -4.78
N LEU A 61 -3.30 -3.72 -5.93
CA LEU A 61 -4.62 -3.89 -6.56
C LEU A 61 -5.55 -4.74 -5.71
N LEU A 62 -5.03 -5.79 -5.09
CA LEU A 62 -5.82 -6.63 -4.19
C LEU A 62 -6.25 -5.85 -2.94
N LEU A 63 -5.38 -5.00 -2.42
CA LEU A 63 -5.72 -4.11 -1.32
C LEU A 63 -6.88 -3.19 -1.70
N ARG A 64 -6.80 -2.58 -2.88
CA ARG A 64 -7.84 -1.68 -3.37
C ARG A 64 -9.18 -2.40 -3.47
N ASP A 65 -9.15 -3.61 -4.01
CA ASP A 65 -10.34 -4.43 -4.16
C ASP A 65 -10.97 -4.74 -2.80
N HIS A 66 -10.14 -5.13 -1.84
CA HIS A 66 -10.58 -5.42 -0.47
C HIS A 66 -11.19 -4.18 0.21
N ALA A 67 -10.64 -3.01 -0.05
CA ALA A 67 -11.07 -1.77 0.59
C ALA A 67 -12.29 -1.11 -0.09
N GLY A 68 -12.83 -1.72 -1.12
CA GLY A 68 -14.05 -1.22 -1.77
C GLY A 68 -13.91 -0.80 -3.23
N GLY A 69 -12.79 -1.08 -3.87
CA GLY A 69 -12.58 -0.76 -5.27
C GLY A 69 -12.61 0.75 -5.52
N GLU A 70 -13.54 1.21 -6.33
CA GLU A 70 -13.67 2.64 -6.64
C GLU A 70 -14.03 3.49 -5.42
N SER A 71 -14.60 2.88 -4.40
CA SER A 71 -14.97 3.57 -3.16
C SER A 71 -13.81 3.63 -2.16
N ALA A 72 -12.71 2.94 -2.44
CA ALA A 72 -11.58 2.89 -1.52
C ALA A 72 -10.87 4.23 -1.45
N ASP A 73 -10.50 4.63 -0.23
CA ASP A 73 -9.68 5.81 0.01
C ASP A 73 -8.28 5.32 0.41
N ILE A 74 -7.43 5.15 -0.60
CA ILE A 74 -6.07 4.65 -0.38
C ILE A 74 -5.07 5.69 -0.85
N ARG A 75 -4.17 6.07 0.05
CA ARG A 75 -3.08 6.97 -0.24
C ARG A 75 -1.77 6.21 -0.18
N VAL A 76 -0.92 6.43 -1.18
CA VAL A 76 0.44 5.91 -1.19
C VAL A 76 1.36 7.10 -0.96
N VAL A 77 2.07 7.09 0.17
CA VAL A 77 2.85 8.25 0.59
C VAL A 77 4.34 7.91 0.69
N ASN A 78 5.15 8.95 0.62
CA ASN A 78 6.60 8.86 0.82
C ASN A 78 7.31 7.93 -0.16
N SER A 79 6.76 7.76 -1.37
CA SER A 79 7.43 6.97 -2.38
C SER A 79 8.68 7.70 -2.89
N SER A 80 9.78 6.97 -3.07
CA SER A 80 10.98 7.52 -3.68
C SER A 80 10.71 7.89 -5.15
N SER A 81 11.59 8.67 -5.75
CA SER A 81 11.41 9.05 -7.16
C SER A 81 11.39 7.83 -8.07
N ASP A 82 12.20 6.81 -7.78
CA ASP A 82 12.22 5.58 -8.57
C ASP A 82 10.92 4.78 -8.43
N VAL A 83 10.43 4.63 -7.22
CA VAL A 83 9.17 3.91 -6.96
C VAL A 83 8.00 4.69 -7.58
N ARG A 84 8.01 6.01 -7.45
CA ARG A 84 6.97 6.86 -8.03
C ARG A 84 6.90 6.73 -9.55
N LYS A 85 8.05 6.62 -10.22
CA LYS A 85 8.09 6.40 -11.66
C LYS A 85 7.43 5.09 -12.06
N ILE A 86 7.68 4.03 -11.31
CA ILE A 86 7.06 2.72 -11.56
C ILE A 86 5.55 2.81 -11.43
N LEU A 87 5.09 3.48 -10.38
CA LEU A 87 3.65 3.67 -10.16
C LEU A 87 3.01 4.50 -11.28
N ALA A 88 3.68 5.55 -11.72
CA ALA A 88 3.18 6.41 -12.78
C ALA A 88 3.13 5.70 -14.13
N ILE A 89 4.17 4.94 -14.48
CA ILE A 89 4.22 4.17 -15.73
C ILE A 89 3.10 3.13 -15.77
N SER A 90 2.76 2.58 -14.61
CA SER A 90 1.69 1.59 -14.47
C SER A 90 0.30 2.21 -14.35
N ASN A 91 0.20 3.54 -14.44
CA ASN A 91 -1.05 4.29 -14.29
C ASN A 91 -1.71 4.12 -12.93
N PHE A 92 -0.95 3.80 -11.91
CA PHE A 92 -1.47 3.63 -10.55
C PHE A 92 -1.91 4.94 -9.92
N ASP A 93 -1.40 6.07 -10.41
CA ASP A 93 -1.85 7.39 -10.00
C ASP A 93 -3.33 7.65 -10.31
N LYS A 94 -3.92 6.83 -11.19
CA LYS A 94 -5.35 6.90 -11.49
C LYS A 94 -6.20 6.07 -10.55
N LEU A 95 -5.57 5.16 -9.81
CA LEU A 95 -6.26 4.24 -8.89
C LEU A 95 -6.02 4.59 -7.43
N PHE A 96 -4.91 5.23 -7.14
CA PHE A 96 -4.51 5.61 -5.79
C PHE A 96 -4.11 7.07 -5.77
N ASP A 97 -4.25 7.68 -4.60
CA ASP A 97 -3.73 9.02 -4.36
C ASP A 97 -2.25 8.89 -3.99
N ILE A 98 -1.37 9.20 -4.93
CA ILE A 98 0.07 9.02 -4.76
C ILE A 98 0.76 10.35 -4.51
N SER A 99 1.58 10.40 -3.45
CA SER A 99 2.35 11.59 -3.13
C SER A 99 3.80 11.26 -2.73
#